data_46792e0d7368b1855b8e28e7c1053821
#
_entry.id   46792e0d7368b1855b8e28e7c1053821
#
_cell.length_a   1.000
_cell.length_b   1.000
_cell.length_c   1.000
_cell.angle_alpha   90.00
_cell.angle_beta   90.00
_cell.angle_gamma   90.00
#
_symmetry.space_group_name_H-M   'P 1'
#
loop_
_entity.id
_entity.type
_entity.pdbx_description
1 polymer ?
#
loop_
_entity_poly.entity_id
_entity_poly.type
_entity_poly.pdbx_seq_one_letter_code
_entity_poly.pdbx_strand_id
1 'polypeptide(L)'
;MDDFTLPKLEEPGEIPKISRDSMAHSQPFSAAPDHQTALGFPGELVDDWHDKAISKFGEILDSQRALKVYMDACVKCGACTDKCHYFLGTGDPKNMPVARQDLMRKIYRRYFTWAGKWFPWLVGAKDLTRDVLDEWYSY
;
A
#
# COMPACT_ATOMS: atom_id res chain seq x y z
N MET A 1 43.13 12.12 -22.40
CA MET A 1 41.66 12.18 -22.41
C MET A 1 41.23 10.91 -23.09
N ASP A 2 40.99 9.90 -22.29
CA ASP A 2 40.64 8.58 -22.81
C ASP A 2 39.24 8.63 -23.37
N ASP A 3 39.14 8.23 -24.64
CA ASP A 3 37.88 8.23 -25.39
C ASP A 3 36.92 7.18 -24.74
N PHE A 4 36.04 7.65 -23.85
CA PHE A 4 35.06 6.79 -23.20
C PHE A 4 33.97 6.43 -24.21
N THR A 5 34.17 5.35 -24.93
CA THR A 5 33.16 4.76 -25.79
C THR A 5 32.17 3.98 -24.93
N LEU A 6 30.93 4.45 -24.85
CA LEU A 6 29.83 3.70 -24.23
C LEU A 6 29.72 2.31 -24.88
N PRO A 7 29.60 1.24 -24.09
CA PRO A 7 29.35 -0.09 -24.63
C PRO A 7 28.05 -0.04 -25.45
N LYS A 8 28.10 -0.58 -26.67
CA LYS A 8 26.93 -0.71 -27.53
C LYS A 8 25.92 -1.60 -26.80
N LEU A 9 24.79 -1.04 -26.40
CA LEU A 9 23.70 -1.83 -25.87
C LEU A 9 23.26 -2.81 -26.96
N GLU A 10 23.35 -4.10 -26.68
CA GLU A 10 22.73 -5.11 -27.52
C GLU A 10 21.24 -4.80 -27.63
N GLU A 11 20.68 -4.87 -28.84
CA GLU A 11 19.25 -4.68 -29.02
C GLU A 11 18.53 -5.65 -28.09
N PRO A 12 17.57 -5.18 -27.28
CA PRO A 12 16.84 -6.08 -26.39
C PRO A 12 16.18 -7.16 -27.24
N GLY A 13 16.50 -8.41 -26.95
CA GLY A 13 15.80 -9.54 -27.56
C GLY A 13 14.29 -9.36 -27.42
N GLU A 14 13.50 -10.05 -28.22
CA GLU A 14 12.02 -9.96 -28.14
C GLU A 14 11.56 -10.06 -26.69
N ILE A 15 11.01 -8.97 -26.20
CA ILE A 15 10.39 -8.94 -24.86
C ILE A 15 9.22 -9.93 -24.92
N PRO A 16 9.25 -11.01 -24.13
CA PRO A 16 8.16 -11.97 -24.14
C PRO A 16 6.83 -11.24 -23.85
N LYS A 17 5.90 -11.32 -24.79
CA LYS A 17 4.57 -10.77 -24.59
C LYS A 17 3.92 -11.57 -23.47
N ILE A 18 3.74 -10.95 -22.32
CA ILE A 18 2.95 -11.53 -21.23
C ILE A 18 1.53 -11.68 -21.76
N SER A 19 1.08 -12.92 -21.97
CA SER A 19 -0.29 -13.16 -22.40
C SER A 19 -1.24 -12.77 -21.27
N ARG A 20 -2.36 -12.12 -21.59
CA ARG A 20 -3.42 -11.82 -20.61
C ARG A 20 -3.93 -13.10 -19.93
N ASP A 21 -3.82 -14.24 -20.58
CA ASP A 21 -4.25 -15.54 -20.06
C ASP A 21 -3.42 -16.00 -18.87
N SER A 22 -2.12 -15.62 -18.81
CA SER A 22 -1.29 -15.91 -17.64
C SER A 22 -1.71 -15.13 -16.39
N MET A 23 -2.38 -14.00 -16.56
CA MET A 23 -2.90 -13.19 -15.46
C MET A 23 -4.26 -13.67 -14.96
N ALA A 24 -5.04 -14.35 -15.81
CA ALA A 24 -6.37 -14.88 -15.45
C ALA A 24 -6.29 -16.03 -14.43
N HIS A 25 -5.13 -16.65 -14.28
CA HIS A 25 -4.90 -17.78 -13.38
C HIS A 25 -4.13 -17.41 -12.10
N SER A 26 -3.70 -16.16 -11.95
CA SER A 26 -3.11 -15.70 -10.69
C SER A 26 -4.24 -15.57 -9.66
N GLN A 27 -4.43 -16.62 -8.87
CA GLN A 27 -5.26 -16.50 -7.68
C GLN A 27 -4.63 -15.46 -6.76
N PRO A 28 -5.45 -14.60 -6.11
CA PRO A 28 -4.92 -13.70 -5.10
C PRO A 28 -4.09 -14.54 -4.11
N PHE A 29 -2.85 -14.15 -3.90
CA PHE A 29 -1.97 -14.82 -2.98
C PHE A 29 -2.50 -14.55 -1.56
N SER A 30 -3.45 -15.35 -1.12
CA SER A 30 -3.74 -15.40 0.31
C SER A 30 -2.54 -16.09 0.96
N ALA A 31 -1.93 -15.44 1.94
CA ALA A 31 -0.93 -16.08 2.77
C ALA A 31 -1.51 -17.42 3.23
N ALA A 32 -0.73 -18.50 3.05
CA ALA A 32 -1.21 -19.83 3.40
C ALA A 32 -1.71 -19.82 4.86
N PRO A 33 -2.91 -20.33 5.15
CA PRO A 33 -3.49 -20.28 6.48
C PRO A 33 -2.55 -20.83 7.57
N ASP A 34 -1.77 -21.84 7.20
CA ASP A 34 -0.78 -22.45 8.10
C ASP A 34 0.35 -21.48 8.48
N HIS A 35 0.80 -20.63 7.54
CA HIS A 35 1.82 -19.63 7.82
C HIS A 35 1.26 -18.48 8.68
N GLN A 36 0.02 -18.09 8.44
CA GLN A 36 -0.64 -17.08 9.28
C GLN A 36 -0.80 -17.58 10.71
N THR A 37 -1.23 -18.83 10.89
CA THR A 37 -1.36 -19.47 12.21
C THR A 37 -0.01 -19.57 12.90
N ALA A 38 1.04 -19.98 12.18
CA ALA A 38 2.39 -20.05 12.74
C ALA A 38 2.95 -18.68 13.18
N LEU A 39 2.53 -17.60 12.52
CA LEU A 39 2.88 -16.21 12.87
C LEU A 39 1.94 -15.61 13.93
N GLY A 40 0.94 -16.37 14.39
CA GLY A 40 -0.06 -15.89 15.36
C GLY A 40 -1.11 -14.95 14.75
N PHE A 41 -1.34 -15.01 13.44
CA PHE A 41 -2.38 -14.22 12.77
C PHE A 41 -3.65 -15.07 12.52
N PRO A 42 -4.83 -14.45 12.62
CA PRO A 42 -5.13 -13.21 13.33
C PRO A 42 -5.06 -13.43 14.84
N GLY A 43 -4.04 -12.88 15.49
CA GLY A 43 -3.88 -12.96 16.93
C GLY A 43 -4.96 -12.16 17.68
N GLU A 44 -5.04 -12.40 18.98
CA GLU A 44 -5.80 -11.51 19.84
C GLU A 44 -5.13 -10.14 19.89
N LEU A 45 -5.91 -9.10 19.64
CA LEU A 45 -5.41 -7.73 19.79
C LEU A 45 -5.32 -7.39 21.28
N VAL A 46 -4.30 -6.63 21.64
CA VAL A 46 -4.21 -6.07 23.00
C VAL A 46 -5.41 -5.15 23.27
N ASP A 47 -5.85 -5.04 24.51
CA ASP A 47 -7.06 -4.31 24.88
C ASP A 47 -7.08 -2.85 24.40
N ASP A 48 -5.91 -2.21 24.35
CA ASP A 48 -5.72 -0.83 23.93
C ASP A 48 -5.12 -0.69 22.51
N TRP A 49 -5.34 -1.69 21.65
CA TRP A 49 -4.77 -1.77 20.29
C TRP A 49 -5.02 -0.52 19.44
N HIS A 50 -6.21 0.09 19.56
CA HIS A 50 -6.58 1.28 18.81
C HIS A 50 -5.68 2.47 19.15
N ASP A 51 -5.55 2.77 20.44
CA ASP A 51 -4.75 3.91 20.91
C ASP A 51 -3.25 3.68 20.65
N LYS A 52 -2.78 2.45 20.82
CA LYS A 52 -1.42 2.06 20.46
C LYS A 52 -1.14 2.22 18.96
N ALA A 53 -2.07 1.80 18.12
CA ALA A 53 -1.92 1.94 16.66
C ALA A 53 -1.86 3.41 16.24
N ILE A 54 -2.75 4.25 16.76
CA ILE A 54 -2.77 5.69 16.45
C ILE A 54 -1.51 6.39 17.00
N SER A 55 -1.12 6.08 18.23
CA SER A 55 0.12 6.63 18.82
C SER A 55 1.34 6.25 18.00
N LYS A 56 1.46 4.98 17.64
CA LYS A 56 2.59 4.50 16.83
C LYS A 56 2.61 5.10 15.43
N PHE A 57 1.46 5.26 14.82
CA PHE A 57 1.37 5.94 13.54
C PHE A 57 1.81 7.40 13.64
N GLY A 58 1.45 8.10 14.73
CA GLY A 58 1.92 9.46 15.01
C GLY A 58 3.44 9.53 15.15
N GLU A 59 4.04 8.63 15.92
CA GLU A 59 5.51 8.55 16.07
C GLU A 59 6.22 8.37 14.71
N ILE A 60 5.67 7.52 13.85
CA ILE A 60 6.23 7.29 12.50
C ILE A 60 6.10 8.55 11.64
N LEU A 61 4.97 9.26 11.70
CA LEU A 61 4.77 10.51 10.96
C LEU A 61 5.73 11.61 11.42
N ASP A 62 6.04 11.67 12.71
CA ASP A 62 6.96 12.66 13.27
C ASP A 62 8.43 12.31 12.98
N SER A 63 8.79 11.05 13.05
CA SER A 63 10.14 10.58 12.78
C SER A 63 10.48 10.48 11.30
N GLN A 64 9.48 10.23 10.44
CA GLN A 64 9.65 9.98 9.01
C GLN A 64 8.95 11.03 8.15
N ARG A 65 9.64 12.15 7.92
CA ARG A 65 9.13 13.24 7.08
C ARG A 65 8.66 12.75 5.69
N ALA A 66 9.33 11.77 5.11
CA ALA A 66 8.98 11.22 3.81
C ALA A 66 7.57 10.62 3.80
N LEU A 67 7.17 9.92 4.87
CA LEU A 67 5.83 9.34 4.98
C LEU A 67 4.76 10.43 4.98
N LYS A 68 4.95 11.50 5.75
CA LYS A 68 4.02 12.63 5.81
C LYS A 68 3.87 13.30 4.45
N VAL A 69 4.98 13.60 3.79
CA VAL A 69 4.97 14.17 2.43
C VAL A 69 4.23 13.25 1.46
N TYR A 70 4.46 11.94 1.56
CA TYR A 70 3.79 10.96 0.71
C TYR A 70 2.28 10.92 0.93
N MET A 71 1.83 11.01 2.18
CA MET A 71 0.40 11.08 2.52
C MET A 71 -0.27 12.34 1.97
N ASP A 72 0.43 13.47 1.95
CA ASP A 72 -0.11 14.75 1.50
C ASP A 72 0.01 14.97 -0.01
N ALA A 73 1.11 14.53 -0.63
CA ALA A 73 1.42 14.82 -2.03
C ALA A 73 0.67 13.94 -3.04
N CYS A 74 0.15 12.78 -2.64
CA CYS A 74 -0.51 11.87 -3.58
C CYS A 74 -1.84 12.43 -4.08
N VAL A 75 -1.92 12.69 -5.37
CA VAL A 75 -3.13 13.19 -6.07
C VAL A 75 -4.00 12.08 -6.66
N LYS A 76 -3.70 10.82 -6.35
CA LYS A 76 -4.42 9.63 -6.85
C LYS A 76 -4.47 9.53 -8.39
N CYS A 77 -3.42 9.96 -9.07
CA CYS A 77 -3.36 9.92 -10.54
C CYS A 77 -3.29 8.51 -11.13
N GLY A 78 -3.00 7.49 -10.32
CA GLY A 78 -2.94 6.08 -10.76
C GLY A 78 -1.67 5.68 -11.53
N ALA A 79 -0.76 6.61 -11.83
CA ALA A 79 0.45 6.34 -12.62
C ALA A 79 1.38 5.26 -12.04
N CYS A 80 1.27 4.99 -10.73
CA CYS A 80 2.02 3.90 -10.09
C CYS A 80 1.44 2.51 -10.36
N THR A 81 0.23 2.42 -10.90
CA THR A 81 -0.51 1.15 -11.07
C THR A 81 0.05 0.32 -12.22
N ASP A 82 0.39 0.95 -13.33
CA ASP A 82 0.86 0.27 -14.56
C ASP A 82 2.16 -0.51 -14.38
N LYS A 83 2.95 -0.16 -13.38
CA LYS A 83 4.23 -0.80 -13.07
C LYS A 83 4.21 -1.65 -11.80
N CYS A 84 3.05 -1.73 -11.14
CA CYS A 84 2.93 -2.50 -9.90
C CYS A 84 2.78 -3.99 -10.19
N HIS A 85 3.80 -4.76 -9.86
CA HIS A 85 3.78 -6.22 -10.04
C HIS A 85 2.69 -6.91 -9.18
N TYR A 86 2.33 -6.37 -8.02
CA TYR A 86 1.23 -6.89 -7.21
C TYR A 86 -0.11 -6.74 -7.92
N PHE A 87 -0.39 -5.56 -8.45
CA PHE A 87 -1.62 -5.33 -9.20
C PHE A 87 -1.64 -6.13 -10.51
N LEU A 88 -0.53 -6.14 -11.25
CA LEU A 88 -0.43 -6.89 -12.50
C LEU A 88 -0.55 -8.40 -12.29
N GLY A 89 -0.02 -8.91 -11.17
CA GLY A 89 -0.06 -10.34 -10.85
C GLY A 89 -1.42 -10.82 -10.32
N THR A 90 -2.14 -9.96 -9.58
CA THR A 90 -3.41 -10.35 -8.94
C THR A 90 -4.66 -9.88 -9.68
N GLY A 91 -4.56 -8.80 -10.46
CA GLY A 91 -5.70 -8.12 -11.07
C GLY A 91 -6.64 -7.46 -10.05
N ASP A 92 -6.34 -7.51 -8.76
CA ASP A 92 -7.17 -6.93 -7.71
C ASP A 92 -6.88 -5.42 -7.57
N PRO A 93 -7.90 -4.54 -7.78
CA PRO A 93 -7.76 -3.10 -7.63
C PRO A 93 -7.26 -2.66 -6.25
N LYS A 94 -7.49 -3.44 -5.20
CA LYS A 94 -7.01 -3.14 -3.85
C LYS A 94 -5.48 -3.26 -3.73
N ASN A 95 -4.86 -4.04 -4.59
CA ASN A 95 -3.40 -4.17 -4.68
C ASN A 95 -2.70 -3.01 -5.41
N MET A 96 -3.47 -2.07 -5.98
CA MET A 96 -2.87 -0.86 -6.54
C MET A 96 -2.13 -0.06 -5.46
N PRO A 97 -0.93 0.46 -5.73
CA PRO A 97 -0.19 1.26 -4.75
C PRO A 97 -1.00 2.44 -4.22
N VAL A 98 -1.76 3.10 -5.09
CA VAL A 98 -2.63 4.21 -4.71
C VAL A 98 -3.78 3.76 -3.79
N ALA A 99 -4.35 2.57 -3.99
CA ALA A 99 -5.42 2.05 -3.14
C ALA A 99 -4.89 1.66 -1.75
N ARG A 100 -3.75 0.97 -1.70
CA ARG A 100 -3.07 0.62 -0.44
C ARG A 100 -2.69 1.85 0.38
N GLN A 101 -2.16 2.88 -0.27
CA GLN A 101 -1.88 4.16 0.39
C GLN A 101 -3.16 4.82 0.90
N ASP A 102 -4.26 4.75 0.14
CA ASP A 102 -5.51 5.41 0.51
C ASP A 102 -6.14 4.82 1.77
N LEU A 103 -5.93 3.53 2.05
CA LEU A 103 -6.34 2.91 3.31
C LEU A 103 -5.70 3.63 4.51
N MET A 104 -4.37 3.81 4.50
CA MET A 104 -3.66 4.54 5.55
C MET A 104 -4.01 6.02 5.57
N ARG A 105 -4.19 6.62 4.40
CA ARG A 105 -4.50 8.05 4.25
C ARG A 105 -5.85 8.44 4.84
N LYS A 106 -6.85 7.57 4.80
CA LYS A 106 -8.17 7.79 5.43
C LYS A 106 -8.01 7.94 6.94
N ILE A 107 -7.17 7.10 7.56
CA ILE A 107 -6.86 7.16 8.99
C ILE A 107 -5.99 8.38 9.31
N TYR A 108 -4.93 8.63 8.52
CA TYR A 108 -4.12 9.83 8.65
C TYR A 108 -4.97 11.10 8.67
N ARG A 109 -5.90 11.24 7.73
CA ARG A 109 -6.81 12.38 7.69
C ARG A 109 -7.67 12.49 8.94
N ARG A 110 -8.19 11.37 9.42
CA ARG A 110 -9.08 11.34 10.58
C ARG A 110 -8.42 11.84 11.86
N TYR A 111 -7.22 11.38 12.13
CA TYR A 111 -6.55 11.59 13.42
C TYR A 111 -5.51 12.71 13.41
N PHE A 112 -4.88 13.00 12.27
CA PHE A 112 -3.73 13.89 12.18
C PHE A 112 -3.98 15.18 11.40
N THR A 113 -5.18 15.38 10.82
CA THR A 113 -5.53 16.63 10.15
C THR A 113 -6.73 17.30 10.81
N TRP A 114 -6.71 18.63 10.85
CA TRP A 114 -7.84 19.37 11.41
C TRP A 114 -9.14 19.17 10.61
N ALA A 115 -9.05 19.16 9.28
CA ALA A 115 -10.19 18.94 8.40
C ALA A 115 -10.84 17.57 8.61
N GLY A 116 -10.04 16.52 8.83
CA GLY A 116 -10.55 15.18 9.10
C GLY A 116 -11.16 15.04 10.50
N LYS A 117 -10.75 15.85 11.46
CA LYS A 117 -11.36 15.89 12.80
C LYS A 117 -12.73 16.56 12.80
N TRP A 118 -12.88 17.65 12.04
CA TRP A 118 -14.10 18.46 12.02
C TRP A 118 -15.09 18.04 10.92
N PHE A 119 -14.57 17.66 9.75
CA PHE A 119 -15.38 17.35 8.57
C PHE A 119 -14.95 16.02 7.92
N PRO A 120 -15.00 14.89 8.65
CA PRO A 120 -14.49 13.61 8.17
C PRO A 120 -15.13 13.15 6.85
N TRP A 121 -16.41 13.39 6.68
CA TRP A 121 -17.17 13.03 5.48
C TRP A 121 -16.72 13.82 4.24
N LEU A 122 -16.30 15.08 4.40
CA LEU A 122 -15.86 15.93 3.29
C LEU A 122 -14.50 15.51 2.73
N VAL A 123 -13.61 15.09 3.60
CA VAL A 123 -12.25 14.70 3.23
C VAL A 123 -12.04 13.18 3.07
N GLY A 124 -13.11 12.40 3.19
CA GLY A 124 -13.06 10.95 3.08
C GLY A 124 -12.25 10.29 4.20
N ALA A 125 -12.24 10.90 5.38
CA ALA A 125 -11.60 10.35 6.56
C ALA A 125 -12.45 9.21 7.16
N LYS A 126 -11.79 8.18 7.70
CA LYS A 126 -12.43 7.04 8.36
C LYS A 126 -11.80 6.79 9.73
N ASP A 127 -12.61 6.31 10.65
CA ASP A 127 -12.12 5.82 11.94
C ASP A 127 -11.39 4.49 11.77
N LEU A 128 -10.38 4.26 12.61
CA LEU A 128 -9.65 3.00 12.64
C LEU A 128 -10.52 1.97 13.37
N THR A 129 -11.12 1.07 12.60
CA THR A 129 -11.88 -0.07 13.10
C THR A 129 -11.08 -1.36 12.94
N ARG A 130 -11.55 -2.44 13.57
CA ARG A 130 -10.95 -3.77 13.40
C ARG A 130 -10.94 -4.18 11.93
N ASP A 131 -12.02 -3.98 11.20
CA ASP A 131 -12.11 -4.33 9.78
C ASP A 131 -11.08 -3.57 8.93
N VAL A 132 -10.83 -2.30 9.24
CA VAL A 132 -9.80 -1.50 8.55
C VAL A 132 -8.40 -2.04 8.86
N LEU A 133 -8.15 -2.45 10.10
CA LEU A 133 -6.88 -3.04 10.49
C LEU A 133 -6.66 -4.39 9.79
N ASP A 134 -7.67 -5.23 9.73
CA ASP A 134 -7.63 -6.51 9.04
C ASP A 134 -7.45 -6.31 7.51
N GLU A 135 -8.05 -5.27 6.94
CA GLU A 135 -7.82 -4.89 5.55
C GLU A 135 -6.36 -4.45 5.30
N TRP A 136 -5.72 -3.74 6.25
CA TRP A 136 -4.29 -3.41 6.14
C TRP A 136 -3.38 -4.63 6.12
N TYR A 137 -3.74 -5.66 6.88
CA TYR A 137 -3.00 -6.93 6.88
C TYR A 137 -3.18 -7.72 5.59
N SER A 138 -4.30 -7.56 4.93
CA SER A 138 -4.64 -8.30 3.71
C SER A 138 -3.98 -7.72 2.46
N TYR A 139 -3.62 -6.45 2.45
CA TYR A 139 -3.09 -5.69 1.32
C TYR A 139 -1.83 -4.89 1.68
#